data_c2bcd3a83cd7361966f869ac6ea95a18
#
_entry.id   c2bcd3a83cd7361966f869ac6ea95a18
#
_cell.length_a   1.000
_cell.length_b   1.000
_cell.length_c   1.000
_cell.angle_alpha   90.00
_cell.angle_beta   90.00
_cell.angle_gamma   90.00
#
_symmetry.space_group_name_H-M   'P 1'
#
loop_
_entity.id
_entity.type
_entity.pdbx_description
1 polymer ?
#
loop_
_entity_poly.entity_id
_entity_poly.type
_entity_poly.pdbx_seq_one_letter_code
_entity_poly.pdbx_strand_id
1 'polypeptide(L)'
;MAAKGSLEAIIEIAKKEVGTIEGPKDNETKYGKWTGMNFQPWCQSFVSWCAFTSGLNPKKYPKSASTVAASDWFKKNDRWADARNDDPTPGDWIYFDFPEDGVNRISHVGICIKNNGDGTIQVIEGNTSGTSKGDQRNGGMCVEKNRAYVKNNKKKLINGVVGWGRPVYVGEEDAPLLNKVAASAPVAKKAPAKVAKTVAKKVK
;
A
#
# COMPACT_ATOMS: atom_id res chain seq x y z
N MET A 1 -19.06 7.32 16.89
CA MET A 1 -17.66 7.66 16.60
C MET A 1 -16.87 6.37 16.58
N ALA A 2 -16.02 6.18 15.59
CA ALA A 2 -15.17 5.01 15.50
C ALA A 2 -14.21 4.88 16.70
N ALA A 3 -13.81 3.67 17.02
CA ALA A 3 -12.86 3.42 18.11
C ALA A 3 -11.48 4.06 17.77
N LYS A 4 -10.85 4.65 18.76
CA LYS A 4 -9.57 5.34 18.58
C LYS A 4 -8.49 4.37 18.08
N GLY A 5 -7.83 4.73 16.99
CA GLY A 5 -6.80 3.90 16.36
C GLY A 5 -7.32 2.74 15.50
N SER A 6 -8.65 2.65 15.31
CA SER A 6 -9.24 1.64 14.42
C SER A 6 -9.11 2.03 12.94
N LEU A 7 -9.34 1.06 12.05
CA LEU A 7 -9.43 1.26 10.62
C LEU A 7 -10.50 2.29 10.25
N GLU A 8 -11.68 2.20 10.86
CA GLU A 8 -12.77 3.13 10.62
C GLU A 8 -12.38 4.56 11.02
N ALA A 9 -11.63 4.72 12.11
CA ALA A 9 -11.21 6.04 12.59
C ALA A 9 -10.28 6.75 11.58
N ILE A 10 -9.29 6.07 11.01
CA ILE A 10 -8.41 6.70 10.00
C ILE A 10 -9.17 7.03 8.73
N ILE A 11 -10.09 6.16 8.27
CA ILE A 11 -10.92 6.41 7.09
C ILE A 11 -11.85 7.60 7.33
N GLU A 12 -12.51 7.71 8.50
CA GLU A 12 -13.34 8.87 8.84
C GLU A 12 -12.53 10.17 8.84
N ILE A 13 -11.31 10.15 9.40
CA ILE A 13 -10.41 11.31 9.40
C ILE A 13 -10.04 11.69 7.97
N ALA A 14 -9.58 10.74 7.15
CA ALA A 14 -9.19 11.00 5.77
C ALA A 14 -10.35 11.56 4.94
N LYS A 15 -11.57 11.02 5.09
CA LYS A 15 -12.78 11.51 4.40
C LYS A 15 -13.13 12.96 4.78
N LYS A 16 -12.94 13.36 6.04
CA LYS A 16 -13.19 14.75 6.48
C LYS A 16 -12.22 15.75 5.86
N GLU A 17 -11.07 15.31 5.39
CA GLU A 17 -10.06 16.16 4.76
C GLU A 17 -10.28 16.34 3.25
N VAL A 18 -11.14 15.53 2.61
CA VAL A 18 -11.46 15.67 1.19
C VAL A 18 -12.01 17.07 0.90
N GLY A 19 -11.44 17.71 -0.13
CA GLY A 19 -11.74 19.10 -0.46
C GLY A 19 -10.78 20.13 0.17
N THR A 20 -9.91 19.72 1.09
CA THR A 20 -8.85 20.61 1.60
C THR A 20 -7.94 21.02 0.47
N ILE A 21 -7.66 22.34 0.39
CA ILE A 21 -6.70 22.96 -0.53
C ILE A 21 -5.57 23.53 0.30
N GLU A 22 -4.34 23.38 -0.17
CA GLU A 22 -3.18 24.05 0.41
C GLU A 22 -3.32 25.59 0.30
N GLY A 23 -2.64 26.30 1.09
CA GLY A 23 -2.68 27.71 0.88
C GLY A 23 -2.19 28.56 2.02
N PRO A 24 -2.07 29.90 1.82
CA PRO A 24 -2.07 30.60 0.53
C PRO A 24 -0.73 30.45 -0.23
N LYS A 25 0.30 29.89 0.42
CA LYS A 25 1.60 29.60 -0.19
C LYS A 25 1.63 28.15 -0.64
N ASP A 26 2.40 27.89 -1.72
CA ASP A 26 2.62 26.56 -2.23
C ASP A 26 3.02 25.57 -1.12
N ASN A 27 2.37 24.42 -1.07
CA ASN A 27 2.57 23.36 -0.08
C ASN A 27 2.41 23.82 1.40
N GLU A 28 1.71 24.91 1.67
CA GLU A 28 1.40 25.34 3.04
C GLU A 28 0.21 24.57 3.59
N THR A 29 0.42 23.69 4.57
CA THR A 29 -0.64 22.85 5.14
C THR A 29 -0.47 22.62 6.63
N LYS A 30 -1.59 22.27 7.31
CA LYS A 30 -1.53 21.78 8.69
C LYS A 30 -0.75 20.48 8.82
N TYR A 31 -0.74 19.64 7.77
CA TYR A 31 -0.02 18.37 7.75
C TYR A 31 1.49 18.58 7.69
N GLY A 32 1.96 19.48 6.83
CA GLY A 32 3.36 19.90 6.75
C GLY A 32 3.83 20.59 8.02
N LYS A 33 3.01 21.48 8.60
CA LYS A 33 3.30 22.10 9.90
C LYS A 33 3.46 21.04 11.00
N TRP A 34 2.57 20.03 11.06
CA TRP A 34 2.62 18.98 12.07
C TRP A 34 3.86 18.07 11.93
N THR A 35 4.28 17.74 10.70
CA THR A 35 5.49 16.93 10.48
C THR A 35 6.79 17.75 10.63
N GLY A 36 6.72 19.07 10.70
CA GLY A 36 7.88 19.97 10.67
C GLY A 36 8.45 20.20 9.27
N MET A 37 7.72 19.77 8.21
CA MET A 37 8.11 19.85 6.79
C MET A 37 7.09 20.66 6.00
N ASN A 38 6.73 21.86 6.49
CA ASN A 38 5.83 22.77 5.77
C ASN A 38 6.49 23.30 4.51
N PHE A 39 5.70 23.70 3.52
CA PHE A 39 6.16 24.18 2.20
C PHE A 39 6.92 23.12 1.38
N GLN A 40 6.67 21.84 1.67
CA GLN A 40 7.17 20.69 0.92
C GLN A 40 5.99 19.82 0.47
N PRO A 41 6.13 18.99 -0.59
CA PRO A 41 5.09 18.05 -0.99
C PRO A 41 4.55 17.26 0.20
N TRP A 42 3.23 17.29 0.42
CA TRP A 42 2.62 16.89 1.69
C TRP A 42 1.78 15.62 1.64
N CYS A 43 1.86 14.82 0.57
CA CYS A 43 1.11 13.57 0.47
C CYS A 43 1.44 12.60 1.62
N GLN A 44 2.73 12.41 1.92
CA GLN A 44 3.15 11.55 3.04
C GLN A 44 2.84 12.18 4.40
N SER A 45 3.00 13.50 4.54
CA SER A 45 2.61 14.22 5.76
C SER A 45 1.12 14.07 6.05
N PHE A 46 0.28 14.10 5.02
CA PHE A 46 -1.17 13.89 5.13
C PHE A 46 -1.52 12.51 5.70
N VAL A 47 -1.02 11.42 5.11
CA VAL A 47 -1.36 10.07 5.59
C VAL A 47 -0.82 9.81 6.99
N SER A 48 0.38 10.32 7.32
CA SER A 48 0.95 10.24 8.67
C SER A 48 0.12 11.03 9.68
N TRP A 49 -0.39 12.20 9.30
CA TRP A 49 -1.26 13.03 10.13
C TRP A 49 -2.62 12.37 10.37
N CYS A 50 -3.21 11.73 9.35
CA CYS A 50 -4.46 10.98 9.50
C CYS A 50 -4.30 9.84 10.52
N ALA A 51 -3.20 9.08 10.45
CA ALA A 51 -2.89 8.03 11.41
C ALA A 51 -2.73 8.57 12.83
N PHE A 52 -2.00 9.67 13.00
CA PHE A 52 -1.85 10.33 14.31
C PHE A 52 -3.19 10.81 14.86
N THR A 53 -3.98 11.50 14.04
CA THR A 53 -5.27 12.09 14.44
C THR A 53 -6.31 11.02 14.77
N SER A 54 -6.27 9.87 14.08
CA SER A 54 -7.12 8.71 14.41
C SER A 54 -6.75 8.07 15.76
N GLY A 55 -5.59 8.39 16.30
CA GLY A 55 -5.06 7.82 17.54
C GLY A 55 -4.39 6.46 17.35
N LEU A 56 -3.96 6.14 16.13
CA LEU A 56 -3.20 4.95 15.85
C LEU A 56 -1.87 4.95 16.63
N ASN A 57 -1.48 3.78 17.13
CA ASN A 57 -0.24 3.64 17.89
C ASN A 57 0.97 4.04 17.03
N PRO A 58 1.81 5.01 17.48
CA PRO A 58 2.96 5.50 16.70
C PRO A 58 4.00 4.44 16.32
N LYS A 59 4.00 3.29 17.00
CA LYS A 59 4.88 2.16 16.67
C LYS A 59 4.35 1.30 15.51
N LYS A 60 3.11 1.55 15.03
CA LYS A 60 2.42 0.72 14.05
C LYS A 60 2.31 1.35 12.66
N TYR A 61 2.90 2.52 12.47
CA TYR A 61 2.98 3.21 11.19
C TYR A 61 4.20 4.14 11.13
N PRO A 62 4.70 4.50 9.93
CA PRO A 62 5.80 5.46 9.79
C PRO A 62 5.30 6.89 10.00
N LYS A 63 5.78 7.59 11.03
CA LYS A 63 5.63 9.05 11.13
C LYS A 63 6.69 9.70 10.25
N SER A 64 6.32 10.13 9.05
CA SER A 64 7.26 10.66 8.07
C SER A 64 6.60 11.71 7.17
N ALA A 65 7.41 12.59 6.58
CA ALA A 65 7.05 13.45 5.46
C ALA A 65 7.62 12.92 4.12
N SER A 66 8.44 11.87 4.16
CA SER A 66 9.08 11.26 2.99
C SER A 66 8.41 9.93 2.63
N THR A 67 7.91 9.81 1.40
CA THR A 67 7.33 8.58 0.85
C THR A 67 8.35 7.45 0.81
N VAL A 68 9.61 7.74 0.45
CA VAL A 68 10.68 6.75 0.42
C VAL A 68 10.96 6.21 1.82
N ALA A 69 11.20 7.10 2.79
CA ALA A 69 11.48 6.68 4.18
C ALA A 69 10.31 5.90 4.79
N ALA A 70 9.06 6.28 4.47
CA ALA A 70 7.88 5.58 4.94
C ALA A 70 7.71 4.20 4.29
N SER A 71 7.91 4.07 2.99
CA SER A 71 7.88 2.77 2.30
C SER A 71 8.97 1.82 2.82
N ASP A 72 10.17 2.34 3.08
CA ASP A 72 11.29 1.55 3.62
C ASP A 72 11.00 1.11 5.07
N TRP A 73 10.31 1.93 5.85
CA TRP A 73 9.86 1.53 7.17
C TRP A 73 8.90 0.31 7.08
N PHE A 74 7.92 0.33 6.17
CA PHE A 74 7.01 -0.80 5.97
C PHE A 74 7.75 -2.06 5.52
N LYS A 75 8.72 -1.94 4.60
CA LYS A 75 9.56 -3.06 4.15
C LYS A 75 10.39 -3.64 5.29
N LYS A 76 11.01 -2.78 6.11
CA LYS A 76 11.84 -3.18 7.25
C LYS A 76 11.03 -3.87 8.37
N ASN A 77 9.76 -3.57 8.48
CA ASN A 77 8.87 -4.11 9.50
C ASN A 77 7.98 -5.25 8.97
N ASP A 78 8.28 -5.82 7.81
CA ASP A 78 7.51 -6.88 7.16
C ASP A 78 6.02 -6.52 6.96
N ARG A 79 5.76 -5.23 6.64
CA ARG A 79 4.45 -4.64 6.45
C ARG A 79 4.23 -4.09 5.03
N TRP A 80 5.10 -4.48 4.09
CA TRP A 80 4.99 -4.12 2.69
C TRP A 80 4.40 -5.25 1.87
N ALA A 81 3.43 -4.95 1.02
CA ALA A 81 2.85 -5.88 0.07
C ALA A 81 2.77 -5.30 -1.34
N ASP A 82 2.55 -6.16 -2.31
CA ASP A 82 2.26 -5.84 -3.70
C ASP A 82 1.29 -6.87 -4.30
N ALA A 83 0.89 -6.68 -5.56
CA ALA A 83 -0.09 -7.55 -6.21
C ALA A 83 0.32 -9.02 -6.37
N ARG A 84 1.60 -9.36 -6.13
CA ARG A 84 2.06 -10.76 -6.14
C ARG A 84 1.73 -11.46 -4.83
N ASN A 85 1.69 -10.70 -3.76
CA ASN A 85 1.51 -11.23 -2.41
C ASN A 85 0.05 -11.16 -1.97
N ASP A 86 -0.62 -10.05 -2.26
CA ASP A 86 -1.97 -9.76 -1.75
C ASP A 86 -2.67 -8.72 -2.64
N ASP A 87 -3.92 -8.44 -2.37
CA ASP A 87 -4.64 -7.29 -2.91
C ASP A 87 -4.74 -6.19 -1.83
N PRO A 88 -4.76 -4.90 -2.22
CA PRO A 88 -4.87 -3.83 -1.24
C PRO A 88 -6.22 -3.89 -0.53
N THR A 89 -6.20 -3.62 0.76
CA THR A 89 -7.38 -3.57 1.62
C THR A 89 -7.62 -2.15 2.16
N PRO A 90 -8.84 -1.81 2.61
CA PRO A 90 -9.06 -0.55 3.29
C PRO A 90 -8.04 -0.34 4.42
N GLY A 91 -7.50 0.87 4.51
CA GLY A 91 -6.44 1.22 5.46
C GLY A 91 -5.02 1.07 4.94
N ASP A 92 -4.77 0.36 3.85
CA ASP A 92 -3.45 0.28 3.24
C ASP A 92 -3.02 1.65 2.68
N TRP A 93 -1.75 1.97 2.80
CA TRP A 93 -1.14 3.16 2.22
C TRP A 93 -0.55 2.79 0.87
N ILE A 94 -1.20 3.25 -0.21
CA ILE A 94 -0.83 2.93 -1.59
C ILE A 94 0.27 3.86 -2.05
N TYR A 95 1.40 3.30 -2.48
CA TYR A 95 2.57 4.04 -2.94
C TYR A 95 2.68 4.05 -4.46
N PHE A 96 3.07 5.21 -4.98
CA PHE A 96 3.17 5.46 -6.42
C PHE A 96 4.56 5.96 -6.79
N ASP A 97 5.03 5.53 -7.96
CA ASP A 97 6.13 6.08 -8.71
C ASP A 97 5.56 6.47 -10.09
N PHE A 98 5.21 7.73 -10.25
CA PHE A 98 4.57 8.20 -11.48
C PHE A 98 5.64 8.41 -12.57
N PRO A 99 5.55 7.72 -13.72
CA PRO A 99 6.57 7.80 -14.76
C PRO A 99 6.71 9.21 -15.37
N GLU A 100 5.67 10.04 -15.23
CA GLU A 100 5.61 11.40 -15.80
C GLU A 100 6.22 12.47 -14.90
N ASP A 101 6.56 12.17 -13.65
CA ASP A 101 7.04 13.18 -12.68
C ASP A 101 8.55 13.45 -12.76
N GLY A 102 9.28 12.75 -13.64
CA GLY A 102 10.72 12.88 -13.82
C GLY A 102 11.57 12.41 -12.63
N VAL A 103 10.95 11.74 -11.66
CA VAL A 103 11.59 11.23 -10.44
C VAL A 103 11.54 9.71 -10.45
N ASN A 104 12.68 9.06 -10.60
CA ASN A 104 12.75 7.58 -10.61
C ASN A 104 12.80 7.01 -9.18
N ARG A 105 11.72 7.17 -8.43
CA ARG A 105 11.51 6.65 -7.08
C ARG A 105 10.08 6.87 -6.63
N ILE A 106 9.65 6.17 -5.57
CA ILE A 106 8.36 6.44 -4.93
C ILE A 106 8.23 7.93 -4.60
N SER A 107 7.22 8.58 -5.19
CA SER A 107 7.02 10.03 -5.11
C SER A 107 5.66 10.44 -4.54
N HIS A 108 4.69 9.50 -4.44
CA HIS A 108 3.34 9.80 -3.97
C HIS A 108 2.75 8.66 -3.11
N VAL A 109 1.70 9.00 -2.32
CA VAL A 109 1.00 8.06 -1.45
C VAL A 109 -0.44 8.52 -1.18
N GLY A 110 -1.35 7.55 -0.99
CA GLY A 110 -2.70 7.78 -0.51
C GLY A 110 -3.20 6.65 0.38
N ILE A 111 -4.34 6.84 1.05
CA ILE A 111 -4.99 5.83 1.91
C ILE A 111 -6.07 5.13 1.11
N CYS A 112 -5.97 3.81 0.94
CA CYS A 112 -7.03 2.99 0.38
C CYS A 112 -8.24 3.00 1.32
N ILE A 113 -9.42 3.30 0.79
CA ILE A 113 -10.66 3.28 1.57
C ILE A 113 -11.62 2.18 1.11
N LYS A 114 -11.39 1.62 -0.08
CA LYS A 114 -12.17 0.51 -0.63
C LYS A 114 -11.40 -0.19 -1.74
N ASN A 115 -11.44 -1.52 -1.78
CA ASN A 115 -11.10 -2.32 -2.95
C ASN A 115 -12.40 -2.68 -3.68
N ASN A 116 -12.49 -2.38 -4.97
CA ASN A 116 -13.70 -2.62 -5.77
C ASN A 116 -13.79 -4.08 -6.29
N GLY A 117 -12.73 -4.87 -6.16
CA GLY A 117 -12.67 -6.27 -6.60
C GLY A 117 -12.46 -6.47 -8.11
N ASP A 118 -12.36 -5.38 -8.87
CA ASP A 118 -12.21 -5.37 -10.34
C ASP A 118 -10.81 -4.92 -10.81
N GLY A 119 -9.85 -4.82 -9.89
CA GLY A 119 -8.52 -4.28 -10.15
C GLY A 119 -8.44 -2.77 -9.95
N THR A 120 -9.49 -2.16 -9.39
CA THR A 120 -9.51 -0.75 -9.00
C THR A 120 -9.71 -0.59 -7.49
N ILE A 121 -9.27 0.54 -6.96
CA ILE A 121 -9.40 0.93 -5.55
C ILE A 121 -9.84 2.38 -5.43
N GLN A 122 -10.58 2.70 -4.37
CA GLN A 122 -10.82 4.08 -3.96
C GLN A 122 -9.74 4.50 -2.96
N VAL A 123 -9.09 5.63 -3.25
CA VAL A 123 -7.94 6.14 -2.48
C VAL A 123 -8.18 7.61 -2.15
N ILE A 124 -7.93 8.02 -0.91
CA ILE A 124 -7.86 9.43 -0.55
C ILE A 124 -6.40 9.86 -0.55
N GLU A 125 -6.10 10.88 -1.34
CA GLU A 125 -4.76 11.38 -1.60
C GLU A 125 -4.66 12.85 -1.21
N GLY A 126 -3.60 13.21 -0.48
CA GLY A 126 -3.21 14.59 -0.24
C GLY A 126 -2.21 15.05 -1.29
N ASN A 127 -2.16 16.36 -1.54
CA ASN A 127 -1.25 16.99 -2.51
C ASN A 127 -1.40 16.48 -3.95
N THR A 128 -2.61 16.26 -4.39
CA THR A 128 -2.91 15.78 -5.75
C THR A 128 -3.89 16.71 -6.45
N SER A 129 -3.98 16.61 -7.77
CA SER A 129 -4.96 17.39 -8.55
C SER A 129 -6.36 16.75 -8.49
N GLY A 130 -7.41 17.57 -8.47
CA GLY A 130 -8.79 17.13 -8.61
C GLY A 130 -9.13 16.53 -9.98
N THR A 131 -8.27 16.67 -10.97
CA THR A 131 -8.47 16.15 -12.33
C THR A 131 -7.40 15.14 -12.72
N SER A 132 -7.71 14.25 -13.68
CA SER A 132 -6.75 13.25 -14.19
C SER A 132 -5.60 13.87 -15.01
N LYS A 133 -5.79 15.11 -15.52
CA LYS A 133 -4.80 15.83 -16.32
C LYS A 133 -3.90 16.77 -15.50
N GLY A 134 -4.26 17.04 -14.25
CA GLY A 134 -3.47 17.87 -13.37
C GLY A 134 -2.31 17.12 -12.74
N ASP A 135 -1.47 17.84 -12.01
CA ASP A 135 -0.35 17.25 -11.30
C ASP A 135 -0.84 16.25 -10.24
N GLN A 136 -0.45 14.99 -10.42
CA GLN A 136 -0.88 13.90 -9.54
C GLN A 136 -0.03 13.80 -8.26
N ARG A 137 1.11 14.48 -8.24
CA ARG A 137 2.10 14.44 -7.17
C ARG A 137 2.15 15.72 -6.35
N ASN A 138 1.87 16.89 -6.97
CA ASN A 138 1.93 18.22 -6.34
C ASN A 138 0.76 19.09 -6.81
N GLY A 139 -0.45 18.57 -6.73
CA GLY A 139 -1.67 19.24 -7.21
C GLY A 139 -2.40 20.05 -6.15
N GLY A 140 -1.87 20.17 -4.93
CA GLY A 140 -2.33 21.07 -3.89
C GLY A 140 -3.66 20.75 -3.21
N MET A 141 -4.28 19.60 -3.48
CA MET A 141 -5.60 19.25 -2.95
C MET A 141 -5.61 17.89 -2.23
N CYS A 142 -6.57 17.73 -1.33
CA CYS A 142 -6.96 16.41 -0.82
C CYS A 142 -8.19 15.91 -1.59
N VAL A 143 -8.06 14.76 -2.25
CA VAL A 143 -9.08 14.26 -3.19
C VAL A 143 -9.28 12.75 -3.00
N GLU A 144 -10.55 12.32 -3.10
CA GLU A 144 -10.88 10.90 -3.26
C GLU A 144 -10.81 10.53 -4.76
N LYS A 145 -10.07 9.48 -5.08
CA LYS A 145 -9.84 9.01 -6.46
C LYS A 145 -10.14 7.53 -6.61
N ASN A 146 -10.60 7.16 -7.81
CA ASN A 146 -10.62 5.77 -8.24
C ASN A 146 -9.33 5.48 -9.03
N ARG A 147 -8.51 4.53 -8.54
CA ARG A 147 -7.21 4.14 -9.12
C ARG A 147 -7.24 2.69 -9.57
N ALA A 148 -6.98 2.44 -10.84
CA ALA A 148 -6.65 1.07 -11.28
C ALA A 148 -5.22 0.73 -10.81
N TYR A 149 -5.04 -0.42 -10.17
CA TYR A 149 -3.74 -0.86 -9.64
C TYR A 149 -3.20 -2.11 -10.33
N VAL A 150 -4.07 -2.94 -10.92
CA VAL A 150 -3.69 -4.11 -11.72
C VAL A 150 -4.47 -4.17 -13.03
N LYS A 151 -3.90 -4.84 -14.04
CA LYS A 151 -4.52 -5.05 -15.34
C LYS A 151 -4.86 -6.53 -15.55
N ASN A 152 -6.13 -6.81 -15.91
CA ASN A 152 -6.58 -8.11 -16.41
C ASN A 152 -6.21 -9.29 -15.50
N ASN A 153 -6.38 -9.19 -14.20
CA ASN A 153 -6.07 -10.22 -13.18
C ASN A 153 -4.66 -10.81 -13.27
N LYS A 154 -3.71 -10.14 -13.97
CA LYS A 154 -2.35 -10.66 -14.18
C LYS A 154 -1.37 -10.28 -13.06
N LYS A 155 -1.83 -9.78 -11.92
CA LYS A 155 -0.97 -9.36 -10.80
C LYS A 155 0.20 -8.44 -11.24
N LYS A 156 0.01 -7.69 -12.33
CA LYS A 156 0.94 -6.67 -12.80
C LYS A 156 0.45 -5.31 -12.37
N LEU A 157 1.23 -4.62 -11.55
CA LEU A 157 0.96 -3.25 -11.13
C LEU A 157 1.00 -2.29 -12.33
N ILE A 158 0.11 -1.30 -12.35
CA ILE A 158 -0.03 -0.29 -13.38
C ILE A 158 -0.24 1.11 -12.76
N ASN A 159 -0.28 2.14 -13.59
CA ASN A 159 -0.54 3.54 -13.20
C ASN A 159 0.38 4.04 -12.09
N GLY A 160 1.66 3.65 -12.16
CA GLY A 160 2.66 4.04 -11.17
C GLY A 160 2.53 3.36 -9.81
N VAL A 161 1.54 2.52 -9.57
CA VAL A 161 1.44 1.77 -8.29
C VAL A 161 2.62 0.82 -8.18
N VAL A 162 3.34 0.88 -7.05
CA VAL A 162 4.51 0.03 -6.78
C VAL A 162 4.30 -0.94 -5.62
N GLY A 163 3.28 -0.71 -4.80
CA GLY A 163 2.93 -1.54 -3.67
C GLY A 163 2.23 -0.75 -2.58
N TRP A 164 2.02 -1.36 -1.42
CA TRP A 164 1.37 -0.74 -0.29
C TRP A 164 1.97 -1.15 1.05
N GLY A 165 1.94 -0.20 1.97
CA GLY A 165 2.25 -0.44 3.37
C GLY A 165 0.97 -0.67 4.17
N ARG A 166 0.96 -1.68 5.05
CA ARG A 166 -0.18 -2.02 5.90
C ARG A 166 0.10 -1.66 7.35
N PRO A 167 -0.41 -0.54 7.87
CA PRO A 167 -0.38 -0.25 9.31
C PRO A 167 -1.09 -1.34 10.12
N VAL A 168 -0.90 -1.36 11.44
CA VAL A 168 -1.65 -2.26 12.33
C VAL A 168 -2.68 -1.46 13.10
N TYR A 169 -3.93 -1.66 12.77
CA TYR A 169 -5.04 -0.99 13.43
C TYR A 169 -5.43 -1.68 14.73
N VAL A 170 -6.13 -0.96 15.62
CA VAL A 170 -6.65 -1.55 16.87
C VAL A 170 -7.64 -2.67 16.53
N GLY A 171 -7.44 -3.83 17.12
CA GLY A 171 -8.24 -5.05 16.87
C GLY A 171 -7.66 -5.97 15.79
N GLU A 172 -6.59 -5.56 15.09
CA GLU A 172 -5.88 -6.42 14.15
C GLU A 172 -4.70 -7.13 14.80
N GLU A 173 -4.39 -8.33 14.32
CA GLU A 173 -3.19 -9.05 14.73
C GLU A 173 -1.93 -8.39 14.14
N ASP A 174 -0.93 -8.21 14.99
CA ASP A 174 0.38 -7.66 14.60
C ASP A 174 1.28 -8.77 14.04
N ALA A 175 0.76 -9.53 13.07
CA ALA A 175 1.51 -10.55 12.36
C ALA A 175 2.24 -9.92 11.15
N PRO A 176 3.50 -10.32 10.85
CA PRO A 176 4.16 -9.92 9.61
C PRO A 176 3.31 -10.28 8.40
N LEU A 177 3.30 -9.43 7.37
CA LEU A 177 2.77 -9.82 6.06
C LEU A 177 3.73 -10.87 5.51
N LEU A 178 3.42 -12.14 5.73
CA LEU A 178 4.19 -13.23 5.16
C LEU A 178 4.16 -13.05 3.65
N ASN A 179 5.30 -12.80 3.05
CA ASN A 179 5.49 -13.04 1.63
C ASN A 179 5.13 -14.52 1.43
N LYS A 180 3.91 -14.78 0.97
CA LYS A 180 3.49 -16.11 0.51
C LYS A 180 4.21 -16.39 -0.80
N VAL A 181 5.53 -16.47 -0.76
CA VAL A 181 6.26 -17.33 -1.67
C VAL A 181 5.77 -18.72 -1.29
N ALA A 182 4.85 -19.27 -2.10
CA ALA A 182 4.48 -20.65 -1.98
C ALA A 182 5.80 -21.43 -1.91
N ALA A 183 6.16 -21.90 -0.73
CA ALA A 183 7.14 -22.93 -0.58
C ALA A 183 6.57 -24.08 -1.41
N SER A 184 7.09 -24.25 -2.63
CA SER A 184 6.87 -25.46 -3.42
C SER A 184 7.33 -26.58 -2.51
N ALA A 185 6.36 -27.32 -1.96
CA ALA A 185 6.64 -28.53 -1.21
C ALA A 185 7.61 -29.37 -2.04
N PRO A 186 8.71 -29.88 -1.46
CA PRO A 186 9.63 -30.70 -2.22
C PRO A 186 8.83 -31.87 -2.80
N VAL A 187 8.77 -31.93 -4.13
CA VAL A 187 8.20 -33.06 -4.85
C VAL A 187 8.93 -34.28 -4.35
N ALA A 188 8.24 -35.11 -3.56
CA ALA A 188 8.77 -36.38 -3.09
C ALA A 188 9.17 -37.19 -4.34
N LYS A 189 10.48 -37.36 -4.56
CA LYS A 189 11.00 -38.25 -5.60
C LYS A 189 10.46 -39.64 -5.32
N LYS A 190 9.47 -40.09 -6.12
CA LYS A 190 9.04 -41.49 -6.15
C LYS A 190 10.25 -42.32 -6.48
N ALA A 191 10.62 -43.19 -5.54
CA ALA A 191 11.67 -44.17 -5.76
C ALA A 191 11.27 -45.06 -6.95
N PRO A 192 12.21 -45.47 -7.83
CA PRO A 192 11.89 -46.33 -8.94
C PRO A 192 11.45 -47.72 -8.44
N ALA A 193 10.33 -48.17 -8.94
CA ALA A 193 9.80 -49.51 -8.66
C ALA A 193 10.82 -50.55 -9.09
N LYS A 194 11.21 -51.44 -8.18
CA LYS A 194 12.06 -52.61 -8.48
C LYS A 194 11.31 -53.51 -9.45
N VAL A 195 11.80 -53.65 -10.66
CA VAL A 195 11.36 -54.65 -11.63
C VAL A 195 11.77 -56.03 -11.12
N ALA A 196 10.80 -56.83 -10.71
CA ALA A 196 11.02 -58.25 -10.37
C ALA A 196 11.30 -59.03 -11.67
N LYS A 197 12.51 -59.55 -11.82
CA LYS A 197 12.86 -60.50 -12.87
C LYS A 197 12.24 -61.86 -12.57
N THR A 198 11.22 -62.18 -13.31
CA THR A 198 10.66 -63.55 -13.31
C THR A 198 11.59 -64.47 -14.10
N VAL A 199 12.23 -65.38 -13.42
CA VAL A 199 13.04 -66.45 -14.02
C VAL A 199 12.11 -67.53 -14.53
N ALA A 200 11.94 -67.67 -15.84
CA ALA A 200 11.23 -68.81 -16.42
C ALA A 200 12.12 -70.07 -16.40
N LYS A 201 11.76 -71.05 -15.60
CA LYS A 201 12.34 -72.40 -15.65
C LYS A 201 11.81 -73.14 -16.90
N LYS A 202 12.69 -73.47 -17.85
CA LYS A 202 12.46 -74.46 -18.87
C LYS A 202 12.47 -75.85 -18.21
N VAL A 203 11.40 -76.64 -18.39
CA VAL A 203 11.35 -78.05 -18.16
C VAL A 203 11.30 -78.77 -19.51
N LYS A 204 12.10 -79.83 -19.58
CA LYS A 204 12.21 -80.69 -20.77
C LYS A 204 10.90 -81.29 -21.21
#